data_72df8bf5b66fc29b7d6b94e8475ffc4c
#
_entry.id   72df8bf5b66fc29b7d6b94e8475ffc4c
#
_cell.length_a   1.000
_cell.length_b   1.000
_cell.length_c   1.000
_cell.angle_alpha   90.00
_cell.angle_beta   90.00
_cell.angle_gamma   90.00
#
_symmetry.space_group_name_H-M   'P 1'
#
loop_
_entity.id
_entity.type
_entity.pdbx_description
1 polymer ?
#
loop_
_entity_poly.entity_id
_entity_poly.type
_entity_poly.pdbx_seq_one_letter_code
_entity_poly.pdbx_strand_id
1 'polypeptide(L)'
;ATEAAFLLGGIGTGNISVGSRGNLRDWEIWNRSAKGQKLPYSFFAVSVNDGSNVMTRVLESQVTPPFKGSHGLHPGSVSGLPRFKDSRLSSEYPFVKVEFLDDGYPVQVELEAYTPFIPHEPDDSGLPLAVFKYTVENTGDKPVDVSIAGSMLNAVGFTGEADFGWVTHDYYGQNVNSLVNQDGLNGIHYSSNKLDDSSLFHGSHVIATIESDVTVKPYR
;
A
#
# COMPACT_ATOMS: atom_id res chain seq x y z
N ALA A 1 -13.74 -6.80 -13.13
CA ALA A 1 -13.83 -7.70 -11.95
C ALA A 1 -13.50 -6.91 -10.69
N THR A 2 -14.39 -6.89 -9.70
CA THR A 2 -14.22 -6.08 -8.47
C THR A 2 -13.33 -6.75 -7.42
N GLU A 3 -13.06 -8.04 -7.56
CA GLU A 3 -12.31 -8.85 -6.58
C GLU A 3 -11.00 -9.42 -7.15
N ALA A 4 -10.58 -8.99 -8.35
CA ALA A 4 -9.29 -9.40 -8.87
C ALA A 4 -8.17 -8.85 -7.96
N ALA A 5 -7.16 -9.67 -7.72
CA ALA A 5 -5.99 -9.32 -6.93
C ALA A 5 -4.75 -9.99 -7.51
N PHE A 6 -3.64 -9.28 -7.53
CA PHE A 6 -2.35 -9.76 -7.99
C PHE A 6 -1.39 -9.84 -6.82
N LEU A 7 -0.80 -11.02 -6.63
CA LEU A 7 0.08 -11.33 -5.51
C LEU A 7 1.47 -10.70 -5.70
N LEU A 8 1.97 -10.07 -4.63
CA LEU A 8 3.33 -9.56 -4.51
C LEU A 8 3.98 -10.14 -3.26
N GLY A 9 5.23 -10.57 -3.37
CA GLY A 9 6.02 -11.15 -2.29
C GLY A 9 7.00 -12.19 -2.84
N GLY A 10 8.11 -12.40 -2.15
CA GLY A 10 9.13 -13.36 -2.56
C GLY A 10 8.65 -14.82 -2.46
N ILE A 11 9.28 -15.72 -3.18
CA ILE A 11 9.00 -17.16 -3.11
C ILE A 11 9.28 -17.67 -1.69
N GLY A 12 8.28 -18.30 -1.06
CA GLY A 12 8.41 -18.84 0.29
C GLY A 12 8.38 -17.80 1.41
N THR A 13 8.05 -16.54 1.10
CA THR A 13 7.89 -15.45 2.08
C THR A 13 6.42 -15.08 2.27
N GLY A 14 6.14 -14.08 3.13
CA GLY A 14 4.83 -13.46 3.20
C GLY A 14 4.51 -12.69 1.92
N ASN A 15 3.24 -12.34 1.76
CA ASN A 15 2.78 -11.61 0.57
C ASN A 15 1.69 -10.59 0.89
N ILE A 16 1.54 -9.64 -0.03
CA ILE A 16 0.42 -8.71 -0.14
C ILE A 16 -0.14 -8.78 -1.55
N SER A 17 -1.34 -8.26 -1.78
CA SER A 17 -1.91 -8.19 -3.13
C SER A 17 -2.27 -6.77 -3.52
N VAL A 18 -2.09 -6.45 -4.80
CA VAL A 18 -2.70 -5.28 -5.46
C VAL A 18 -4.06 -5.70 -6.00
N GLY A 19 -5.10 -5.08 -5.49
CA GLY A 19 -6.48 -5.31 -5.97
C GLY A 19 -6.77 -4.56 -7.25
N SER A 20 -7.85 -4.95 -7.93
CA SER A 20 -8.31 -4.34 -9.20
C SER A 20 -8.54 -2.83 -9.12
N ARG A 21 -8.74 -2.29 -7.93
CA ARG A 21 -8.91 -0.86 -7.68
C ARG A 21 -7.61 -0.10 -7.38
N GLY A 22 -6.45 -0.78 -7.40
CA GLY A 22 -5.17 -0.24 -6.92
C GLY A 22 -4.96 -0.36 -5.41
N ASN A 23 -5.94 -0.88 -4.67
CA ASN A 23 -5.88 -1.02 -3.22
C ASN A 23 -4.96 -2.16 -2.77
N LEU A 24 -4.31 -2.00 -1.63
CA LEU A 24 -3.54 -3.06 -0.99
C LEU A 24 -4.47 -3.96 -0.17
N ARG A 25 -4.31 -5.27 -0.30
CA ARG A 25 -5.12 -6.28 0.38
C ARG A 25 -4.36 -7.58 0.60
N ASP A 26 -4.99 -8.55 1.25
CA ASP A 26 -4.43 -9.88 1.47
C ASP A 26 -3.07 -9.82 2.17
N TRP A 27 -3.03 -9.17 3.34
CA TRP A 27 -1.80 -8.98 4.12
C TRP A 27 -1.41 -10.28 4.84
N GLU A 28 -0.79 -11.20 4.11
CA GLU A 28 -0.39 -12.52 4.58
C GLU A 28 1.10 -12.54 4.97
N ILE A 29 1.49 -11.64 5.86
CA ILE A 29 2.90 -11.38 6.20
C ILE A 29 3.36 -11.94 7.56
N TRP A 30 2.46 -12.56 8.36
CA TRP A 30 2.77 -13.06 9.70
C TRP A 30 2.45 -14.56 9.84
N ASN A 31 2.99 -15.41 8.97
CA ASN A 31 2.81 -16.87 8.98
C ASN A 31 1.34 -17.32 9.06
N ARG A 32 0.41 -16.53 8.53
CA ARG A 32 -1.01 -16.84 8.53
C ARG A 32 -1.69 -16.39 7.24
N SER A 33 -2.74 -17.11 6.87
CA SER A 33 -3.63 -16.69 5.79
C SER A 33 -4.44 -15.46 6.22
N ALA A 34 -4.60 -14.50 5.31
CA ALA A 34 -5.36 -13.27 5.56
C ALA A 34 -6.03 -12.75 4.29
N LYS A 35 -6.65 -13.64 3.51
CA LYS A 35 -7.35 -13.28 2.26
C LYS A 35 -8.47 -12.26 2.54
N GLY A 36 -8.49 -11.19 1.75
CA GLY A 36 -9.42 -10.08 1.90
C GLY A 36 -9.07 -9.10 3.01
N GLN A 37 -8.07 -9.41 3.87
CA GLN A 37 -7.66 -8.50 4.95
C GLN A 37 -7.06 -7.22 4.36
N LYS A 38 -7.46 -6.10 4.93
CA LYS A 38 -6.90 -4.78 4.68
C LYS A 38 -6.08 -4.35 5.89
N LEU A 39 -5.06 -3.55 5.64
CA LEU A 39 -4.32 -2.88 6.70
C LEU A 39 -4.86 -1.45 6.82
N PRO A 40 -5.42 -1.06 7.98
CA PRO A 40 -5.99 0.26 8.18
C PRO A 40 -5.00 1.37 7.85
N TYR A 41 -5.49 2.46 7.29
CA TYR A 41 -4.68 3.66 6.96
C TYR A 41 -3.47 3.38 6.06
N SER A 42 -3.47 2.27 5.32
CA SER A 42 -2.38 1.88 4.42
C SER A 42 -2.81 2.05 2.98
N PHE A 43 -2.30 3.09 2.33
CA PHE A 43 -2.66 3.49 0.97
C PHE A 43 -1.60 4.43 0.40
N PHE A 44 -1.64 4.62 -0.90
CA PHE A 44 -0.92 5.69 -1.58
C PHE A 44 -1.88 6.78 -2.05
N ALA A 45 -1.38 8.00 -2.16
CA ALA A 45 -2.14 9.14 -2.65
C ALA A 45 -1.27 10.01 -3.57
N VAL A 46 -1.90 10.69 -4.52
CA VAL A 46 -1.28 11.67 -5.39
C VAL A 46 -1.93 13.03 -5.18
N SER A 47 -1.12 14.07 -5.11
CA SER A 47 -1.55 15.46 -5.05
C SER A 47 -0.95 16.23 -6.21
N VAL A 48 -1.78 17.00 -6.90
CA VAL A 48 -1.39 17.84 -8.05
C VAL A 48 -1.75 19.28 -7.74
N ASN A 49 -0.77 20.17 -7.91
CA ASN A 49 -0.95 21.63 -7.80
C ASN A 49 -0.71 22.26 -9.18
N ASP A 50 -1.73 22.91 -9.73
CA ASP A 50 -1.68 23.62 -11.02
C ASP A 50 -1.37 25.12 -10.88
N GLY A 51 -0.97 25.55 -9.67
CA GLY A 51 -0.72 26.95 -9.32
C GLY A 51 -1.98 27.72 -8.90
N SER A 52 -3.16 27.19 -9.13
CA SER A 52 -4.46 27.79 -8.74
C SER A 52 -5.26 26.88 -7.81
N ASN A 53 -5.14 25.58 -8.02
CA ASN A 53 -5.88 24.56 -7.27
C ASN A 53 -4.95 23.41 -6.86
N VAL A 54 -5.24 22.83 -5.71
CA VAL A 54 -4.62 21.59 -5.27
C VAL A 54 -5.68 20.48 -5.28
N MET A 55 -5.43 19.44 -6.04
CA MET A 55 -6.31 18.28 -6.14
C MET A 55 -5.59 17.04 -5.64
N THR A 56 -6.18 16.33 -4.68
CA THR A 56 -5.61 15.11 -4.12
C THR A 56 -6.56 13.94 -4.34
N ARG A 57 -6.02 12.77 -4.68
CA ARG A 57 -6.74 11.50 -4.80
C ARG A 57 -5.96 10.39 -4.10
N VAL A 58 -6.66 9.50 -3.43
CA VAL A 58 -6.11 8.19 -3.07
C VAL A 58 -5.89 7.42 -4.37
N LEU A 59 -4.75 6.77 -4.52
CA LEU A 59 -4.39 5.93 -5.67
C LEU A 59 -5.14 4.60 -5.62
N GLU A 60 -6.45 4.74 -5.58
CA GLU A 60 -7.47 3.70 -5.67
C GLU A 60 -8.67 4.22 -6.46
N SER A 61 -9.38 3.35 -7.16
CA SER A 61 -10.71 3.70 -7.66
C SER A 61 -11.77 3.57 -6.58
N GLN A 62 -12.94 4.13 -6.84
CA GLN A 62 -14.08 4.14 -5.91
C GLN A 62 -14.49 2.73 -5.48
N VAL A 63 -14.94 2.62 -4.24
CA VAL A 63 -15.58 1.41 -3.75
C VAL A 63 -17.00 1.35 -4.30
N THR A 64 -17.31 0.29 -5.03
CA THR A 64 -18.62 0.07 -5.62
C THR A 64 -19.44 -0.94 -4.80
N PRO A 65 -20.79 -0.82 -4.77
CA PRO A 65 -21.66 -1.81 -4.16
C PRO A 65 -21.50 -3.22 -4.80
N PRO A 66 -21.82 -4.29 -4.08
CA PRO A 66 -22.40 -4.30 -2.72
C PRO A 66 -21.34 -4.05 -1.65
N PHE A 67 -21.65 -3.18 -0.68
CA PHE A 67 -20.81 -2.94 0.47
C PHE A 67 -20.97 -4.10 1.46
N LYS A 68 -19.85 -4.63 1.95
CA LYS A 68 -19.84 -5.69 2.96
C LYS A 68 -19.95 -5.05 4.36
N GLY A 69 -20.87 -5.58 5.17
CA GLY A 69 -21.08 -5.16 6.55
C GLY A 69 -22.26 -4.19 6.72
N SER A 70 -22.90 -4.28 7.89
CA SER A 70 -24.10 -3.50 8.27
C SER A 70 -23.78 -2.06 8.65
N HIS A 71 -22.52 -1.73 8.88
CA HIS A 71 -22.06 -0.44 9.40
C HIS A 71 -21.36 0.44 8.36
N GLY A 72 -21.43 0.07 7.07
CA GLY A 72 -20.71 0.77 6.02
C GLY A 72 -19.22 0.38 5.96
N LEU A 73 -18.38 1.29 5.47
CA LEU A 73 -16.95 1.06 5.36
C LEU A 73 -16.24 1.39 6.69
N HIS A 74 -15.30 0.53 7.07
CA HIS A 74 -14.48 0.75 8.27
C HIS A 74 -13.70 2.08 8.15
N PRO A 75 -13.59 2.90 9.23
CA PRO A 75 -12.86 4.18 9.21
C PRO A 75 -11.41 4.05 8.72
N GLY A 76 -10.74 2.95 9.03
CA GLY A 76 -9.38 2.65 8.57
C GLY A 76 -9.22 2.48 7.06
N SER A 77 -10.34 2.30 6.33
CA SER A 77 -10.34 2.30 4.86
C SER A 77 -10.25 3.70 4.26
N VAL A 78 -10.27 4.75 5.09
CA VAL A 78 -10.26 6.18 4.71
C VAL A 78 -11.26 6.51 3.60
N SER A 79 -12.46 5.94 3.71
CA SER A 79 -13.51 5.99 2.68
C SER A 79 -13.99 7.40 2.33
N GLY A 80 -13.79 8.37 3.23
CA GLY A 80 -14.11 9.79 3.00
C GLY A 80 -13.09 10.54 2.14
N LEU A 81 -11.93 9.96 1.85
CA LEU A 81 -10.95 10.60 0.97
C LEU A 81 -11.35 10.41 -0.50
N PRO A 82 -11.15 11.45 -1.35
CA PRO A 82 -11.42 11.37 -2.78
C PRO A 82 -10.59 10.28 -3.46
N ARG A 83 -11.21 9.54 -4.36
CA ARG A 83 -10.59 8.48 -5.18
C ARG A 83 -10.79 8.74 -6.65
N PHE A 84 -10.05 8.02 -7.48
CA PHE A 84 -10.28 8.00 -8.93
C PHE A 84 -11.64 7.38 -9.25
N LYS A 85 -12.23 7.82 -10.35
CA LYS A 85 -13.57 7.37 -10.78
C LYS A 85 -13.58 5.87 -11.09
N ASP A 86 -12.56 5.38 -11.78
CA ASP A 86 -12.43 3.99 -12.19
C ASP A 86 -10.95 3.57 -12.26
N SER A 87 -10.69 2.32 -12.53
CA SER A 87 -9.35 1.76 -12.72
C SER A 87 -9.39 0.55 -13.63
N ARG A 88 -8.27 0.30 -14.33
CA ARG A 88 -8.07 -0.89 -15.15
C ARG A 88 -6.82 -1.61 -14.66
N LEU A 89 -6.98 -2.88 -14.28
CA LEU A 89 -5.88 -3.76 -13.93
C LEU A 89 -5.56 -4.67 -15.10
N SER A 90 -4.28 -4.76 -15.45
CA SER A 90 -3.70 -5.75 -16.36
C SER A 90 -2.49 -6.41 -15.69
N SER A 91 -2.20 -7.66 -16.02
CA SER A 91 -1.08 -8.36 -15.40
C SER A 91 -0.47 -9.38 -16.34
N GLU A 92 0.85 -9.44 -16.29
CA GLU A 92 1.68 -10.48 -16.89
C GLU A 92 2.79 -10.78 -15.89
N TYR A 93 2.72 -11.95 -15.25
CA TYR A 93 3.63 -12.28 -14.15
C TYR A 93 5.10 -12.10 -14.54
N PRO A 94 5.95 -11.45 -13.73
CA PRO A 94 5.73 -11.03 -12.33
C PRO A 94 5.19 -9.59 -12.15
N PHE A 95 4.66 -8.96 -13.20
CA PHE A 95 4.23 -7.57 -13.20
C PHE A 95 2.71 -7.43 -13.15
N VAL A 96 2.24 -6.40 -12.44
CA VAL A 96 0.86 -5.91 -12.49
C VAL A 96 0.86 -4.42 -12.78
N LYS A 97 -0.08 -3.97 -13.60
CA LYS A 97 -0.32 -2.56 -13.90
C LYS A 97 -1.73 -2.17 -13.52
N VAL A 98 -1.87 -0.97 -12.96
CA VAL A 98 -3.16 -0.35 -12.67
C VAL A 98 -3.16 1.06 -13.24
N GLU A 99 -4.01 1.28 -14.24
CA GLU A 99 -4.31 2.62 -14.76
C GLU A 99 -5.44 3.22 -13.92
N PHE A 100 -5.25 4.44 -13.42
CA PHE A 100 -6.27 5.18 -12.68
C PHE A 100 -6.98 6.14 -13.61
N LEU A 101 -8.31 6.01 -13.70
CA LEU A 101 -9.14 6.68 -14.71
C LEU A 101 -10.02 7.75 -14.06
N ASP A 102 -9.79 9.02 -14.41
CA ASP A 102 -10.62 10.16 -13.97
C ASP A 102 -10.39 11.34 -14.93
N ASP A 103 -11.34 11.57 -15.87
CA ASP A 103 -11.27 12.64 -16.87
C ASP A 103 -11.19 14.05 -16.23
N GLY A 104 -11.61 14.19 -14.97
CA GLY A 104 -11.54 15.45 -14.22
C GLY A 104 -10.25 15.67 -13.47
N TYR A 105 -9.28 14.73 -13.53
CA TYR A 105 -7.99 14.87 -12.85
C TYR A 105 -6.90 15.33 -13.83
N PRO A 106 -6.02 16.29 -13.46
CA PRO A 106 -5.16 16.98 -14.42
C PRO A 106 -3.98 16.18 -14.93
N VAL A 107 -3.76 14.97 -14.40
CA VAL A 107 -2.67 14.07 -14.81
C VAL A 107 -3.20 12.66 -14.99
N GLN A 108 -2.55 11.87 -15.83
CA GLN A 108 -2.72 10.42 -15.87
C GLN A 108 -1.77 9.76 -14.88
N VAL A 109 -2.24 8.72 -14.19
CA VAL A 109 -1.43 7.97 -13.23
C VAL A 109 -1.54 6.48 -13.50
N GLU A 110 -0.39 5.83 -13.58
CA GLU A 110 -0.24 4.39 -13.69
C GLU A 110 0.59 3.87 -12.52
N LEU A 111 0.17 2.76 -11.94
CA LEU A 111 0.98 1.93 -11.06
C LEU A 111 1.51 0.74 -11.85
N GLU A 112 2.81 0.50 -11.79
CA GLU A 112 3.44 -0.79 -12.08
C GLU A 112 3.96 -1.36 -10.76
N ALA A 113 3.52 -2.58 -10.41
CA ALA A 113 4.03 -3.24 -9.21
C ALA A 113 4.54 -4.64 -9.55
N TYR A 114 5.58 -5.07 -8.84
CA TYR A 114 6.19 -6.37 -9.06
C TYR A 114 6.99 -6.85 -7.84
N THR A 115 7.29 -8.12 -7.84
CA THR A 115 8.30 -8.75 -6.99
C THR A 115 9.41 -9.29 -7.88
N PRO A 116 10.69 -9.17 -7.52
CA PRO A 116 11.76 -9.83 -8.27
C PRO A 116 11.47 -11.31 -8.45
N PHE A 117 11.55 -11.77 -9.68
CA PHE A 117 11.41 -13.18 -10.02
C PHE A 117 12.40 -13.53 -11.13
N ILE A 118 13.43 -14.27 -10.76
CA ILE A 118 14.50 -14.70 -11.66
C ILE A 118 14.47 -16.23 -11.70
N PRO A 119 14.07 -16.86 -12.83
CA PRO A 119 14.05 -18.32 -12.95
C PRO A 119 15.40 -18.94 -12.58
N HIS A 120 15.38 -19.98 -11.75
CA HIS A 120 16.54 -20.70 -11.22
C HIS A 120 17.40 -19.95 -10.19
N GLU A 121 17.02 -18.73 -9.79
CA GLU A 121 17.70 -17.95 -8.74
C GLU A 121 16.77 -17.78 -7.53
N PRO A 122 16.70 -18.79 -6.63
CA PRO A 122 15.74 -18.79 -5.52
C PRO A 122 16.04 -17.71 -4.48
N ASP A 123 17.31 -17.35 -4.28
CA ASP A 123 17.69 -16.35 -3.28
C ASP A 123 17.18 -14.96 -3.67
N ASP A 124 17.38 -14.55 -4.92
CA ASP A 124 16.87 -13.28 -5.43
C ASP A 124 15.34 -13.27 -5.56
N SER A 125 14.76 -14.39 -5.98
CA SER A 125 13.31 -14.55 -6.09
C SER A 125 12.63 -14.68 -4.72
N GLY A 126 13.36 -15.03 -3.68
CA GLY A 126 12.89 -15.17 -2.30
C GLY A 126 12.95 -13.87 -1.49
N LEU A 127 13.40 -12.75 -2.06
CA LEU A 127 13.45 -11.47 -1.35
C LEU A 127 12.05 -11.03 -0.89
N PRO A 128 11.83 -10.78 0.43
CA PRO A 128 10.53 -10.44 0.97
C PRO A 128 10.18 -8.97 0.70
N LEU A 129 10.01 -8.61 -0.56
CA LEU A 129 9.72 -7.24 -0.95
C LEU A 129 8.68 -7.17 -2.08
N ALA A 130 8.06 -6.01 -2.19
CA ALA A 130 7.22 -5.60 -3.31
C ALA A 130 7.63 -4.20 -3.76
N VAL A 131 7.78 -4.01 -5.05
CA VAL A 131 8.13 -2.72 -5.66
C VAL A 131 6.88 -2.08 -6.23
N PHE A 132 6.68 -0.80 -5.94
CA PHE A 132 5.59 0.02 -6.46
C PHE A 132 6.19 1.21 -7.20
N LYS A 133 5.98 1.27 -8.51
CA LYS A 133 6.44 2.35 -9.36
C LYS A 133 5.23 3.11 -9.90
N TYR A 134 5.10 4.36 -9.50
CA TYR A 134 4.07 5.24 -10.02
C TYR A 134 4.63 6.10 -11.15
N THR A 135 3.96 6.09 -12.30
CA THR A 135 4.23 6.98 -13.43
C THR A 135 3.11 8.01 -13.48
N VAL A 136 3.50 9.29 -13.51
CA VAL A 136 2.55 10.39 -13.61
C VAL A 136 2.86 11.17 -14.88
N GLU A 137 1.85 11.32 -15.75
CA GLU A 137 1.95 12.04 -17.00
C GLU A 137 1.06 13.29 -16.95
N ASN A 138 1.67 14.46 -17.13
CA ASN A 138 0.93 15.70 -17.30
C ASN A 138 0.35 15.76 -18.72
N THR A 139 -0.96 15.69 -18.83
CA THR A 139 -1.68 15.74 -20.10
C THR A 139 -2.11 17.13 -20.53
N GLY A 140 -1.81 18.14 -19.71
CA GLY A 140 -2.12 19.55 -19.99
C GLY A 140 -0.93 20.32 -20.55
N ASP A 141 -1.19 21.54 -20.99
CA ASP A 141 -0.17 22.44 -21.58
C ASP A 141 0.61 23.25 -20.53
N LYS A 142 0.20 23.23 -19.27
CA LYS A 142 0.83 23.98 -18.18
C LYS A 142 1.61 23.07 -17.25
N PRO A 143 2.73 23.51 -16.70
CA PRO A 143 3.43 22.75 -15.69
C PRO A 143 2.58 22.57 -14.44
N VAL A 144 2.75 21.42 -13.77
CA VAL A 144 2.09 21.11 -12.50
C VAL A 144 3.13 20.54 -11.53
N ASP A 145 2.93 20.82 -10.23
CA ASP A 145 3.71 20.17 -9.18
C ASP A 145 2.97 18.91 -8.72
N VAL A 146 3.67 17.78 -8.68
CA VAL A 146 3.11 16.50 -8.29
C VAL A 146 3.82 15.96 -7.07
N SER A 147 3.05 15.46 -6.11
CA SER A 147 3.57 14.75 -4.94
C SER A 147 2.85 13.42 -4.78
N ILE A 148 3.61 12.36 -4.47
CA ILE A 148 3.06 11.06 -4.10
C ILE A 148 3.34 10.84 -2.61
N ALA A 149 2.32 10.43 -1.86
CA ALA A 149 2.42 10.10 -0.46
C ALA A 149 2.07 8.62 -0.22
N GLY A 150 2.90 7.93 0.52
CA GLY A 150 2.63 6.60 1.07
C GLY A 150 2.26 6.68 2.54
N SER A 151 1.20 6.02 2.93
CA SER A 151 0.78 5.86 4.31
C SER A 151 0.68 4.39 4.65
N MET A 152 1.23 3.99 5.80
CA MET A 152 1.21 2.59 6.23
C MET A 152 1.08 2.50 7.75
N LEU A 153 0.20 1.63 8.21
CA LEU A 153 0.13 1.24 9.61
C LEU A 153 1.33 0.34 9.94
N ASN A 154 1.89 0.49 11.15
CA ASN A 154 2.80 -0.53 11.68
C ASN A 154 1.99 -1.82 11.91
N ALA A 155 2.23 -2.83 11.08
CA ALA A 155 1.46 -4.06 11.08
C ALA A 155 2.02 -5.14 12.04
N VAL A 156 3.11 -4.86 12.75
CA VAL A 156 3.74 -5.86 13.65
C VAL A 156 2.77 -6.23 14.77
N GLY A 157 2.44 -7.51 14.85
CA GLY A 157 1.45 -8.05 15.79
C GLY A 157 -0.02 -7.79 15.43
N PHE A 158 -0.29 -7.14 14.29
CA PHE A 158 -1.67 -6.88 13.84
C PHE A 158 -2.30 -8.15 13.26
N THR A 159 -3.45 -8.55 13.78
CA THR A 159 -4.14 -9.78 13.38
C THR A 159 -5.48 -9.56 12.69
N GLY A 160 -5.83 -8.33 12.40
CA GLY A 160 -7.08 -7.94 11.74
C GLY A 160 -7.85 -6.89 12.55
N GLU A 161 -8.95 -6.42 11.99
CA GLU A 161 -9.86 -5.48 12.64
C GLU A 161 -10.98 -6.26 13.33
N ALA A 162 -11.36 -5.84 14.56
CA ALA A 162 -12.59 -6.30 15.19
C ALA A 162 -13.80 -5.60 14.54
N ASP A 163 -14.98 -6.20 14.63
CA ASP A 163 -16.21 -5.77 13.96
C ASP A 163 -16.61 -4.30 14.22
N PHE A 164 -16.15 -3.70 15.31
CA PHE A 164 -16.43 -2.32 15.68
C PHE A 164 -15.20 -1.38 15.62
N GLY A 165 -14.14 -1.78 14.95
CA GLY A 165 -12.97 -0.92 14.77
C GLY A 165 -12.05 -0.80 15.98
N TRP A 166 -12.24 -1.61 17.01
CA TRP A 166 -11.34 -1.66 18.15
C TRP A 166 -10.19 -2.62 17.87
N VAL A 167 -8.97 -2.10 17.85
CA VAL A 167 -7.76 -2.91 17.72
C VAL A 167 -7.32 -3.33 19.12
N THR A 168 -7.93 -4.37 19.66
CA THR A 168 -7.43 -5.03 20.87
C THR A 168 -6.95 -6.42 20.48
N HIS A 169 -5.67 -6.53 20.18
CA HIS A 169 -5.05 -7.82 19.90
C HIS A 169 -4.00 -8.13 20.94
N ASP A 170 -3.96 -9.38 21.38
CA ASP A 170 -2.97 -9.84 22.36
C ASP A 170 -1.52 -9.60 21.90
N TYR A 171 -1.31 -9.57 20.60
CA TYR A 171 0.01 -9.41 19.97
C TYR A 171 0.32 -7.97 19.53
N TYR A 172 -0.67 -7.09 19.39
CA TYR A 172 -0.49 -5.72 18.92
C TYR A 172 -0.20 -4.76 20.07
N GLY A 173 0.70 -3.81 19.84
CA GLY A 173 1.04 -2.75 20.79
C GLY A 173 2.54 -2.58 20.96
N GLN A 174 2.97 -1.57 21.72
CA GLN A 174 4.36 -1.14 21.90
C GLN A 174 5.10 -1.01 20.55
N ASN A 175 4.35 -0.61 19.51
CA ASN A 175 4.86 -0.46 18.16
C ASN A 175 5.84 0.70 18.07
N VAL A 176 6.95 0.46 17.40
CA VAL A 176 8.05 1.43 17.20
C VAL A 176 8.21 1.71 15.71
N ASN A 177 8.22 2.99 15.37
CA ASN A 177 8.46 3.46 14.01
C ASN A 177 9.76 4.26 14.01
N SER A 178 10.75 3.84 13.25
CA SER A 178 12.07 4.47 13.17
C SER A 178 12.34 4.96 11.76
N LEU A 179 13.04 6.08 11.64
CA LEU A 179 13.49 6.57 10.33
C LEU A 179 14.55 5.64 9.75
N VAL A 180 14.43 5.37 8.46
CA VAL A 180 15.46 4.73 7.64
C VAL A 180 16.04 5.79 6.72
N ASN A 181 17.37 5.95 6.78
CA ASN A 181 18.16 6.73 5.84
C ASN A 181 19.49 6.01 5.69
N GLN A 182 19.52 5.02 4.83
CA GLN A 182 20.67 4.16 4.64
C GLN A 182 20.71 3.62 3.21
N ASP A 183 21.89 3.56 2.61
CA ASP A 183 22.15 2.97 1.28
C ASP A 183 21.26 3.55 0.15
N GLY A 184 20.91 4.84 0.27
CA GLY A 184 20.04 5.52 -0.70
C GLY A 184 18.55 5.28 -0.48
N LEU A 185 18.16 4.56 0.59
CA LEU A 185 16.78 4.36 0.97
C LEU A 185 16.34 5.38 2.02
N ASN A 186 15.20 6.00 1.81
CA ASN A 186 14.53 6.90 2.75
C ASN A 186 13.16 6.33 3.11
N GLY A 187 12.87 6.16 4.40
CA GLY A 187 11.62 5.54 4.79
C GLY A 187 11.42 5.34 6.28
N ILE A 188 10.56 4.40 6.61
CA ILE A 188 10.17 4.05 7.98
C ILE A 188 10.32 2.55 8.18
N HIS A 189 11.08 2.17 9.20
CA HIS A 189 11.14 0.82 9.73
C HIS A 189 10.13 0.68 10.86
N TYR A 190 9.34 -0.37 10.79
CA TYR A 190 8.28 -0.72 11.73
C TYR A 190 8.66 -1.97 12.51
N SER A 191 8.58 -1.90 13.83
CA SER A 191 8.85 -3.00 14.76
C SER A 191 7.92 -2.93 15.98
N SER A 192 8.07 -3.84 16.93
CA SER A 192 7.36 -3.83 18.20
C SER A 192 8.26 -4.32 19.34
N ASN A 193 8.16 -3.67 20.49
CA ASN A 193 8.81 -4.10 21.72
C ASN A 193 7.93 -5.04 22.57
N LYS A 194 6.72 -5.35 22.09
CA LYS A 194 5.79 -6.23 22.81
C LYS A 194 6.09 -7.71 22.59
N LEU A 195 6.66 -8.06 21.46
CA LEU A 195 6.87 -9.43 21.02
C LEU A 195 8.35 -9.81 21.19
N ASP A 196 8.60 -10.97 21.72
CA ASP A 196 9.92 -11.56 21.76
C ASP A 196 10.20 -12.45 20.52
N ASP A 197 11.45 -12.85 20.35
CA ASP A 197 11.91 -13.60 19.18
C ASP A 197 11.25 -14.98 19.04
N SER A 198 10.62 -15.50 20.09
CA SER A 198 9.89 -16.77 20.05
C SER A 198 8.46 -16.65 19.50
N SER A 199 7.94 -15.44 19.39
CA SER A 199 6.60 -15.19 18.89
C SER A 199 6.54 -15.34 17.38
N LEU A 200 5.53 -16.05 16.87
CA LEU A 200 5.26 -16.16 15.43
C LEU A 200 4.89 -14.81 14.78
N PHE A 201 4.52 -13.83 15.58
CA PHE A 201 4.19 -12.48 15.14
C PHE A 201 5.34 -11.49 15.32
N HIS A 202 6.49 -11.94 15.85
CA HIS A 202 7.71 -11.13 15.92
C HIS A 202 8.26 -10.91 14.51
N GLY A 203 8.77 -9.69 14.27
CA GLY A 203 9.37 -9.32 13.00
C GLY A 203 9.33 -7.82 12.77
N SER A 204 9.64 -7.43 11.56
CA SER A 204 9.62 -6.02 11.15
C SER A 204 9.21 -5.90 9.69
N HIS A 205 8.83 -4.69 9.29
CA HIS A 205 8.65 -4.34 7.90
C HIS A 205 9.07 -2.90 7.63
N VAL A 206 9.25 -2.56 6.36
CA VAL A 206 9.72 -1.23 5.93
C VAL A 206 8.83 -0.72 4.80
N ILE A 207 8.56 0.57 4.82
CA ILE A 207 8.19 1.33 3.63
C ILE A 207 9.30 2.32 3.32
N ALA A 208 9.84 2.29 2.12
CA ALA A 208 10.94 3.16 1.73
C ALA A 208 10.88 3.54 0.25
N THR A 209 11.59 4.59 -0.09
CA THR A 209 11.81 5.05 -1.47
C THR A 209 13.28 5.32 -1.71
N ILE A 210 13.70 5.22 -2.97
CA ILE A 210 15.03 5.61 -3.44
C ILE A 210 15.12 7.12 -3.78
N GLU A 211 13.97 7.82 -3.76
CA GLU A 211 13.92 9.25 -4.04
C GLU A 211 14.61 10.03 -2.91
N SER A 212 15.35 11.07 -3.28
CA SER A 212 16.08 11.93 -2.33
C SER A 212 15.25 13.10 -1.82
N ASP A 213 14.33 13.62 -2.63
CA ASP A 213 13.41 14.71 -2.24
C ASP A 213 12.16 14.13 -1.58
N VAL A 214 12.32 13.71 -0.35
CA VAL A 214 11.25 13.06 0.40
C VAL A 214 11.14 13.57 1.84
N THR A 215 9.90 13.76 2.30
CA THR A 215 9.59 14.03 3.70
C THR A 215 9.05 12.77 4.36
N VAL A 216 9.74 12.29 5.39
CA VAL A 216 9.36 11.09 6.14
C VAL A 216 8.82 11.48 7.51
N LYS A 217 7.64 11.00 7.87
CA LYS A 217 7.00 11.23 9.18
C LYS A 217 6.67 9.88 9.83
N PRO A 218 7.45 9.43 10.82
CA PRO A 218 7.25 8.11 11.44
C PRO A 218 6.01 8.03 12.34
N TYR A 219 5.43 9.17 12.73
CA TYR A 219 4.21 9.25 13.55
C TYR A 219 3.20 10.22 12.93
N ARG A 220 1.93 9.97 13.20
CA ARG A 220 0.81 10.84 12.83
C ARG A 220 0.32 11.62 14.04
#